data_45c4a1168d8435f7f412eb087ce7ef31
#
_entry.id   45c4a1168d8435f7f412eb087ce7ef31
#
_cell.length_a   1.000
_cell.length_b   1.000
_cell.length_c   1.000
_cell.angle_alpha   90.00
_cell.angle_beta   90.00
_cell.angle_gamma   90.00
#
_symmetry.space_group_name_H-M   'P 1'
#
loop_
_entity.id
_entity.type
_entity.pdbx_description
1 polymer ?
#
loop_
_entity_poly.entity_id
_entity_poly.type
_entity_poly.pdbx_seq_one_letter_code
_entity_poly.pdbx_strand_id
1 'polypeptide(L)'
;TSVVPITIDTLTGGTDDYSTTAGEIELAYDKFKDTESEDINLVIGGSSSLVADTAAAHDTHVTMITSLVEGRKDCVGFVSPYRAATVGVTTSTKQASNVRVAADLCPSSSYMVFDSGYMYMYDKYNDAYRFVPLNGSTAGLCANTDNVADAWFSPAGFTRGTVRGAIKLSFNPDKADRDILYQARVNPVVNFPGQGVTLFGDKTAQTKPSAF
;
A
#
# COMPACT_ATOMS: atom_id res chain seq x y z
N THR A 1 -36.24 8.49 51.06
CA THR A 1 -35.29 8.56 49.93
C THR A 1 -34.91 7.14 49.54
N SER A 2 -35.50 6.66 48.45
CA SER A 2 -35.17 5.34 47.87
C SER A 2 -33.77 5.45 47.25
N VAL A 3 -32.82 4.69 47.78
CA VAL A 3 -31.49 4.54 47.18
C VAL A 3 -31.66 3.57 45.98
N VAL A 4 -31.49 4.08 44.77
CA VAL A 4 -31.44 3.22 43.58
C VAL A 4 -30.16 2.43 43.67
N PRO A 5 -30.21 1.07 43.70
CA PRO A 5 -29.01 0.26 43.73
C PRO A 5 -28.22 0.43 42.44
N ILE A 6 -26.90 0.56 42.55
CA ILE A 6 -26.01 0.54 41.38
C ILE A 6 -26.06 -0.87 40.81
N THR A 7 -26.61 -1.01 39.62
CA THR A 7 -26.62 -2.28 38.89
C THR A 7 -25.31 -2.36 38.10
N ILE A 8 -24.48 -3.33 38.40
CA ILE A 8 -23.28 -3.65 37.61
C ILE A 8 -23.70 -4.77 36.67
N ASP A 9 -23.97 -4.41 35.41
CA ASP A 9 -24.26 -5.39 34.36
C ASP A 9 -22.99 -5.69 33.56
N THR A 10 -22.71 -6.97 33.41
CA THR A 10 -21.65 -7.44 32.54
C THR A 10 -22.23 -7.61 31.14
N LEU A 11 -21.69 -6.86 30.16
CA LEU A 11 -22.04 -7.05 28.76
C LEU A 11 -21.56 -8.42 28.31
N THR A 12 -22.50 -9.26 27.85
CA THR A 12 -22.24 -10.61 27.32
C THR A 12 -22.81 -10.76 25.92
N GLY A 13 -22.27 -11.68 25.12
CA GLY A 13 -22.77 -11.99 23.79
C GLY A 13 -22.16 -11.15 22.67
N GLY A 14 -21.15 -10.33 22.96
CA GLY A 14 -20.32 -9.73 21.93
C GLY A 14 -19.45 -10.79 21.26
N THR A 15 -19.39 -10.81 19.94
CA THR A 15 -18.47 -11.64 19.15
C THR A 15 -17.63 -10.73 18.29
N ASP A 16 -16.32 -11.00 18.26
CA ASP A 16 -15.43 -10.32 17.32
C ASP A 16 -15.61 -10.92 15.92
N ASP A 17 -15.87 -10.07 14.93
CA ASP A 17 -15.87 -10.48 13.53
C ASP A 17 -14.64 -9.90 12.84
N TYR A 18 -13.69 -10.79 12.54
CA TYR A 18 -12.47 -10.46 11.78
C TYR A 18 -12.59 -10.85 10.31
N SER A 19 -13.77 -11.30 9.85
CA SER A 19 -14.04 -11.76 8.50
C SER A 19 -14.49 -10.61 7.61
N THR A 20 -13.57 -9.70 7.28
CA THR A 20 -13.88 -8.55 6.42
C THR A 20 -14.13 -8.99 4.98
N THR A 21 -15.25 -8.58 4.40
CA THR A 21 -15.58 -8.81 2.99
C THR A 21 -15.12 -7.63 2.12
N ALA A 22 -14.95 -7.88 0.81
CA ALA A 22 -14.61 -6.82 -0.14
C ALA A 22 -15.67 -5.69 -0.17
N GLY A 23 -16.96 -6.04 -0.07
CA GLY A 23 -18.05 -5.05 -0.05
C GLY A 23 -18.04 -4.16 1.20
N GLU A 24 -17.65 -4.68 2.36
CA GLU A 24 -17.49 -3.86 3.58
C GLU A 24 -16.34 -2.88 3.46
N ILE A 25 -15.23 -3.30 2.85
CA ILE A 25 -14.09 -2.42 2.56
C ILE A 25 -14.52 -1.33 1.57
N GLU A 26 -15.28 -1.68 0.52
CA GLU A 26 -15.81 -0.73 -0.45
C GLU A 26 -16.71 0.31 0.22
N LEU A 27 -17.65 -0.13 1.05
CA LEU A 27 -18.52 0.77 1.81
C LEU A 27 -17.76 1.71 2.73
N ALA A 28 -16.62 1.27 3.28
CA ALA A 28 -15.75 2.11 4.11
C ALA A 28 -15.07 3.19 3.26
N TYR A 29 -14.49 2.82 2.11
CA TYR A 29 -13.88 3.78 1.18
C TYR A 29 -14.91 4.73 0.54
N ASP A 30 -16.14 4.28 0.32
CA ASP A 30 -17.23 5.10 -0.23
C ASP A 30 -17.59 6.31 0.65
N LYS A 31 -17.27 6.25 1.94
CA LYS A 31 -17.43 7.42 2.83
C LYS A 31 -16.54 8.61 2.47
N PHE A 32 -15.48 8.35 1.73
CA PHE A 32 -14.53 9.37 1.28
C PHE A 32 -14.76 9.82 -0.18
N LYS A 33 -15.85 9.41 -0.82
CA LYS A 33 -16.17 9.81 -2.20
C LYS A 33 -16.55 11.28 -2.34
N ASP A 34 -17.12 11.86 -1.30
CA ASP A 34 -17.55 13.26 -1.31
C ASP A 34 -16.35 14.19 -1.10
N THR A 35 -16.06 15.01 -2.12
CA THR A 35 -14.96 15.97 -2.12
C THR A 35 -15.27 17.25 -1.35
N GLU A 36 -16.56 17.51 -1.05
CA GLU A 36 -16.96 18.73 -0.34
C GLU A 36 -16.92 18.54 1.17
N SER A 37 -17.16 17.30 1.65
CA SER A 37 -17.18 17.01 3.10
C SER A 37 -15.84 16.54 3.65
N GLU A 38 -15.02 15.88 2.81
CA GLU A 38 -13.76 15.23 3.27
C GLU A 38 -12.58 15.66 2.37
N ASP A 39 -11.61 16.36 2.98
CA ASP A 39 -10.36 16.75 2.33
C ASP A 39 -9.29 15.68 2.55
N ILE A 40 -8.97 14.92 1.48
CA ILE A 40 -7.96 13.87 1.51
C ILE A 40 -6.99 14.02 0.33
N ASN A 41 -5.70 13.88 0.59
CA ASN A 41 -4.66 13.99 -0.44
C ASN A 41 -4.03 12.65 -0.80
N LEU A 42 -3.93 11.73 0.18
CA LEU A 42 -3.29 10.43 0.00
C LEU A 42 -4.21 9.31 0.49
N VAL A 43 -4.43 8.30 -0.33
CA VAL A 43 -5.21 7.10 -0.01
C VAL A 43 -4.26 5.90 0.08
N ILE A 44 -4.16 5.33 1.26
CA ILE A 44 -3.32 4.15 1.50
C ILE A 44 -4.19 2.91 1.40
N GLY A 45 -3.92 2.07 0.40
CA GLY A 45 -4.69 0.85 0.18
C GLY A 45 -4.53 -0.22 1.28
N GLY A 46 -3.46 -0.15 2.05
CA GLY A 46 -3.17 -1.17 3.05
C GLY A 46 -2.84 -2.52 2.39
N SER A 47 -3.22 -3.61 3.04
CA SER A 47 -3.01 -4.96 2.50
C SER A 47 -4.22 -5.42 1.71
N SER A 48 -4.04 -5.77 0.44
CA SER A 48 -5.08 -6.43 -0.37
C SER A 48 -5.40 -7.84 0.10
N SER A 49 -4.56 -8.41 0.99
CA SER A 49 -4.75 -9.73 1.58
C SER A 49 -5.72 -9.74 2.79
N LEU A 50 -6.43 -8.65 3.05
CA LEU A 50 -7.43 -8.59 4.14
C LEU A 50 -8.59 -9.57 3.90
N VAL A 51 -9.03 -9.70 2.65
CA VAL A 51 -10.11 -10.64 2.27
C VAL A 51 -9.52 -12.01 1.94
N ALA A 52 -8.54 -12.05 1.05
CA ALA A 52 -7.82 -13.25 0.67
C ALA A 52 -6.47 -12.91 0.05
N ASP A 53 -5.46 -13.76 0.28
CA ASP A 53 -4.11 -13.57 -0.26
C ASP A 53 -3.99 -14.14 -1.68
N THR A 54 -4.80 -13.63 -2.58
CA THR A 54 -4.92 -14.07 -3.98
C THR A 54 -4.91 -12.91 -4.97
N ALA A 55 -4.57 -13.21 -6.22
CA ALA A 55 -4.61 -12.22 -7.31
C ALA A 55 -6.03 -11.67 -7.55
N ALA A 56 -7.07 -12.50 -7.39
CA ALA A 56 -8.46 -12.06 -7.59
C ALA A 56 -8.92 -11.08 -6.49
N ALA A 57 -8.59 -11.32 -5.22
CA ALA A 57 -8.88 -10.37 -4.15
C ALA A 57 -8.08 -9.07 -4.31
N HIS A 58 -6.84 -9.18 -4.81
CA HIS A 58 -6.01 -8.03 -5.13
C HIS A 58 -6.63 -7.18 -6.25
N ASP A 59 -7.07 -7.78 -7.34
CA ASP A 59 -7.74 -7.11 -8.45
C ASP A 59 -8.96 -6.31 -7.98
N THR A 60 -9.85 -6.94 -7.20
CA THR A 60 -11.00 -6.28 -6.60
C THR A 60 -10.59 -5.07 -5.75
N HIS A 61 -9.59 -5.26 -4.89
CA HIS A 61 -9.11 -4.22 -3.98
C HIS A 61 -8.50 -3.01 -4.73
N VAL A 62 -7.65 -3.27 -5.72
CA VAL A 62 -7.01 -2.22 -6.52
C VAL A 62 -8.03 -1.48 -7.38
N THR A 63 -8.98 -2.20 -7.97
CA THR A 63 -10.06 -1.59 -8.77
C THR A 63 -10.92 -0.65 -7.93
N MET A 64 -11.25 -1.04 -6.71
CA MET A 64 -12.00 -0.22 -5.76
C MET A 64 -11.28 1.08 -5.41
N ILE A 65 -9.98 1.01 -5.06
CA ILE A 65 -9.18 2.20 -4.75
C ILE A 65 -9.04 3.09 -5.99
N THR A 66 -8.79 2.50 -7.16
CA THR A 66 -8.70 3.24 -8.42
C THR A 66 -10.01 3.98 -8.72
N SER A 67 -11.15 3.33 -8.50
CA SER A 67 -12.47 3.95 -8.68
C SER A 67 -12.66 5.16 -7.77
N LEU A 68 -12.22 5.07 -6.51
CA LEU A 68 -12.26 6.19 -5.57
C LEU A 68 -11.41 7.38 -6.05
N VAL A 69 -10.12 7.14 -6.35
CA VAL A 69 -9.20 8.24 -6.69
C VAL A 69 -9.48 8.84 -8.06
N GLU A 70 -9.93 8.04 -9.04
CA GLU A 70 -10.36 8.53 -10.35
C GLU A 70 -11.69 9.29 -10.29
N GLY A 71 -12.57 8.94 -9.36
CA GLY A 71 -13.80 9.69 -9.10
C GLY A 71 -13.53 11.06 -8.50
N ARG A 72 -12.60 11.15 -7.56
CA ARG A 72 -12.22 12.38 -6.86
C ARG A 72 -11.27 13.27 -7.66
N LYS A 73 -10.17 12.72 -8.17
CA LYS A 73 -9.09 13.43 -8.91
C LYS A 73 -8.32 14.50 -8.10
N ASP A 74 -8.51 14.52 -6.80
CA ASP A 74 -7.84 15.43 -5.84
C ASP A 74 -6.88 14.68 -4.90
N CYS A 75 -6.78 13.37 -5.03
CA CYS A 75 -5.95 12.52 -4.19
C CYS A 75 -5.20 11.45 -5.00
N VAL A 76 -4.18 10.86 -4.39
CA VAL A 76 -3.36 9.81 -4.99
C VAL A 76 -3.47 8.53 -4.16
N GLY A 77 -3.75 7.40 -4.84
CA GLY A 77 -3.84 6.07 -4.23
C GLY A 77 -2.51 5.32 -4.26
N PHE A 78 -2.17 4.67 -3.16
CA PHE A 78 -0.96 3.87 -3.01
C PHE A 78 -1.32 2.42 -2.74
N VAL A 79 -0.84 1.51 -3.57
CA VAL A 79 -1.12 0.08 -3.48
C VAL A 79 0.16 -0.74 -3.59
N SER A 80 0.15 -1.90 -2.90
CA SER A 80 1.20 -2.91 -2.94
C SER A 80 0.63 -4.20 -3.53
N PRO A 81 1.44 -5.10 -4.10
CA PRO A 81 0.97 -6.41 -4.54
C PRO A 81 0.39 -7.21 -3.36
N TYR A 82 -0.39 -8.26 -3.64
CA TYR A 82 -0.85 -9.19 -2.59
C TYR A 82 0.34 -9.90 -1.93
N ARG A 83 0.19 -10.27 -0.67
CA ARG A 83 1.29 -10.74 0.17
C ARG A 83 1.98 -11.99 -0.40
N ALA A 84 1.21 -12.97 -0.88
CA ALA A 84 1.76 -14.21 -1.47
C ALA A 84 2.51 -13.98 -2.79
N ALA A 85 2.43 -12.81 -3.41
CA ALA A 85 3.24 -12.49 -4.58
C ALA A 85 4.75 -12.44 -4.26
N THR A 86 5.10 -12.01 -3.04
CA THR A 86 6.50 -11.82 -2.63
C THR A 86 6.89 -12.61 -1.38
N VAL A 87 6.01 -12.71 -0.37
CA VAL A 87 6.31 -13.38 0.90
C VAL A 87 6.18 -14.90 0.72
N GLY A 88 7.24 -15.64 1.07
CA GLY A 88 7.29 -17.10 0.92
C GLY A 88 7.71 -17.59 -0.48
N VAL A 89 7.94 -16.70 -1.43
CA VAL A 89 8.48 -17.04 -2.75
C VAL A 89 10.01 -17.08 -2.70
N THR A 90 10.60 -18.15 -3.19
CA THR A 90 12.03 -18.47 -2.97
C THR A 90 12.97 -17.84 -3.99
N THR A 91 12.50 -17.45 -5.18
CA THR A 91 13.35 -16.92 -6.24
C THR A 91 12.96 -15.49 -6.60
N SER A 92 13.95 -14.61 -6.74
CA SER A 92 13.78 -13.21 -7.11
C SER A 92 13.02 -13.04 -8.43
N THR A 93 13.40 -13.80 -9.46
CA THR A 93 12.73 -13.76 -10.77
C THR A 93 11.24 -14.11 -10.70
N LYS A 94 10.87 -15.09 -9.84
CA LYS A 94 9.46 -15.45 -9.65
C LYS A 94 8.72 -14.35 -8.88
N GLN A 95 9.36 -13.73 -7.89
CA GLN A 95 8.80 -12.57 -7.18
C GLN A 95 8.57 -11.42 -8.15
N ALA A 96 9.56 -11.06 -8.99
CA ALA A 96 9.41 -10.03 -10.01
C ALA A 96 8.26 -10.31 -10.98
N SER A 97 8.13 -11.56 -11.44
CA SER A 97 7.03 -12.00 -12.31
C SER A 97 5.67 -11.87 -11.63
N ASN A 98 5.55 -12.30 -10.37
CA ASN A 98 4.30 -12.22 -9.61
C ASN A 98 3.89 -10.76 -9.35
N VAL A 99 4.86 -9.89 -8.99
CA VAL A 99 4.61 -8.46 -8.77
C VAL A 99 4.18 -7.79 -10.08
N ARG A 100 4.78 -8.17 -11.21
CA ARG A 100 4.34 -7.70 -12.52
C ARG A 100 2.90 -8.11 -12.82
N VAL A 101 2.55 -9.37 -12.60
CA VAL A 101 1.16 -9.85 -12.78
C VAL A 101 0.19 -9.06 -11.88
N ALA A 102 0.55 -8.80 -10.62
CA ALA A 102 -0.25 -7.98 -9.72
C ALA A 102 -0.40 -6.54 -10.23
N ALA A 103 0.66 -5.96 -10.78
CA ALA A 103 0.63 -4.61 -11.35
C ALA A 103 -0.18 -4.52 -12.65
N ASP A 104 -0.18 -5.59 -13.45
CA ASP A 104 -0.96 -5.66 -14.69
C ASP A 104 -2.49 -5.70 -14.42
N LEU A 105 -2.91 -6.10 -13.21
CA LEU A 105 -4.30 -6.00 -12.74
C LEU A 105 -4.68 -4.58 -12.34
N CYS A 106 -3.71 -3.70 -12.07
CA CYS A 106 -3.99 -2.32 -11.72
C CYS A 106 -4.45 -1.53 -12.96
N PRO A 107 -5.64 -0.91 -12.93
CA PRO A 107 -6.10 -0.05 -14.03
C PRO A 107 -5.11 1.08 -14.30
N SER A 108 -5.03 1.50 -15.57
CA SER A 108 -4.19 2.64 -15.94
C SER A 108 -4.72 3.93 -15.35
N SER A 109 -3.95 4.55 -14.47
CA SER A 109 -4.33 5.79 -13.80
C SER A 109 -3.10 6.64 -13.47
N SER A 110 -3.22 7.95 -13.64
CA SER A 110 -2.23 8.92 -13.15
C SER A 110 -2.36 9.21 -11.66
N TYR A 111 -3.46 8.78 -11.03
CA TYR A 111 -3.75 8.95 -9.61
C TYR A 111 -3.42 7.72 -8.76
N MET A 112 -2.75 6.73 -9.35
CA MET A 112 -2.37 5.51 -8.65
C MET A 112 -0.86 5.31 -8.67
N VAL A 113 -0.31 4.84 -7.56
CA VAL A 113 1.11 4.48 -7.38
C VAL A 113 1.20 3.03 -6.90
N PHE A 114 2.01 2.23 -7.59
CA PHE A 114 2.21 0.82 -7.28
C PHE A 114 3.65 0.57 -6.84
N ASP A 115 3.85 -0.05 -5.68
CA ASP A 115 5.17 -0.43 -5.15
C ASP A 115 5.51 -1.91 -5.35
N SER A 116 6.70 -2.34 -4.94
CA SER A 116 7.22 -3.68 -5.22
C SER A 116 6.96 -4.73 -4.15
N GLY A 117 6.28 -4.42 -3.03
CA GLY A 117 5.98 -5.48 -2.08
C GLY A 117 5.88 -5.13 -0.61
N TYR A 118 6.57 -5.89 0.24
CA TYR A 118 6.44 -5.86 1.69
C TYR A 118 7.77 -5.64 2.38
N MET A 119 7.76 -4.88 3.47
CA MET A 119 8.88 -4.77 4.40
C MET A 119 8.62 -5.61 5.65
N TYR A 120 9.68 -6.13 6.24
CA TYR A 120 9.67 -6.82 7.52
C TYR A 120 10.05 -5.83 8.60
N MET A 121 9.17 -5.60 9.55
CA MET A 121 9.36 -4.63 10.61
C MET A 121 8.90 -5.18 11.96
N TYR A 122 9.36 -4.57 13.03
CA TYR A 122 8.97 -4.89 14.39
C TYR A 122 7.70 -4.14 14.78
N ASP A 123 6.68 -4.89 15.18
CA ASP A 123 5.45 -4.39 15.78
C ASP A 123 5.62 -4.33 17.30
N LYS A 124 5.90 -3.14 17.81
CA LYS A 124 6.18 -2.92 19.24
C LYS A 124 4.96 -3.13 20.15
N TYR A 125 3.76 -3.11 19.60
CA TYR A 125 2.53 -3.26 20.39
C TYR A 125 2.20 -4.73 20.65
N ASN A 126 2.54 -5.59 19.70
CA ASN A 126 2.30 -7.04 19.81
C ASN A 126 3.59 -7.83 20.08
N ASP A 127 4.74 -7.16 20.26
CA ASP A 127 6.07 -7.78 20.43
C ASP A 127 6.36 -8.86 19.37
N ALA A 128 6.08 -8.52 18.11
CA ALA A 128 6.20 -9.46 17.00
C ALA A 128 6.75 -8.80 15.74
N TYR A 129 7.45 -9.58 14.94
CA TYR A 129 7.89 -9.15 13.62
C TYR A 129 6.86 -9.51 12.57
N ARG A 130 6.50 -8.55 11.71
CA ARG A 130 5.47 -8.73 10.68
C ARG A 130 5.93 -8.22 9.32
N PHE A 131 5.40 -8.84 8.28
CA PHE A 131 5.44 -8.26 6.94
C PHE A 131 4.30 -7.26 6.77
N VAL A 132 4.66 -6.03 6.44
CA VAL A 132 3.73 -4.91 6.23
C VAL A 132 3.90 -4.41 4.80
N PRO A 133 2.81 -4.08 4.08
CA PRO A 133 2.89 -3.55 2.73
C PRO A 133 3.62 -2.20 2.71
N LEU A 134 4.32 -1.92 1.62
CA LEU A 134 5.14 -0.71 1.47
C LEU A 134 4.33 0.54 1.13
N ASN A 135 3.06 0.40 0.71
CA ASN A 135 2.23 1.53 0.26
C ASN A 135 2.11 2.66 1.29
N GLY A 136 1.99 2.32 2.58
CA GLY A 136 1.99 3.33 3.64
C GLY A 136 3.32 4.09 3.75
N SER A 137 4.45 3.39 3.57
CA SER A 137 5.76 4.03 3.56
C SER A 137 5.96 4.90 2.32
N THR A 138 5.52 4.44 1.16
CA THR A 138 5.59 5.21 -0.10
C THR A 138 4.75 6.49 -0.01
N ALA A 139 3.52 6.40 0.50
CA ALA A 139 2.68 7.57 0.79
C ALA A 139 3.35 8.53 1.78
N GLY A 140 3.97 7.98 2.85
CA GLY A 140 4.71 8.77 3.82
C GLY A 140 5.94 9.49 3.25
N LEU A 141 6.61 8.89 2.26
CA LEU A 141 7.72 9.56 1.54
C LEU A 141 7.21 10.72 0.68
N CYS A 142 6.05 10.59 0.05
CA CYS A 142 5.40 11.70 -0.68
C CYS A 142 5.08 12.85 0.29
N ALA A 143 4.38 12.57 1.39
CA ALA A 143 4.05 13.58 2.40
C ALA A 143 5.29 14.24 3.02
N ASN A 144 6.36 13.48 3.26
CA ASN A 144 7.62 14.05 3.74
C ASN A 144 8.29 14.93 2.69
N THR A 145 8.19 14.58 1.42
CA THR A 145 8.73 15.39 0.32
C THR A 145 8.01 16.73 0.21
N ASP A 146 6.69 16.76 0.36
CA ASP A 146 5.89 17.98 0.40
C ASP A 146 6.31 18.91 1.55
N ASN A 147 6.71 18.35 2.69
CA ASN A 147 7.17 19.14 3.84
C ASN A 147 8.59 19.71 3.69
N VAL A 148 9.51 19.01 3.00
CA VAL A 148 10.93 19.40 2.93
C VAL A 148 11.33 20.04 1.61
N ALA A 149 10.48 19.94 0.60
CA ALA A 149 10.67 20.51 -0.73
C ALA A 149 9.30 20.97 -1.26
N ASP A 150 8.92 20.53 -2.46
CA ASP A 150 7.65 20.84 -3.09
C ASP A 150 7.01 19.57 -3.66
N ALA A 151 5.70 19.59 -3.89
CA ALA A 151 4.91 18.42 -4.32
C ALA A 151 5.37 17.82 -5.67
N TRP A 152 6.01 18.59 -6.53
CA TRP A 152 6.54 18.11 -7.82
C TRP A 152 7.93 17.45 -7.71
N PHE A 153 8.59 17.48 -6.56
CA PHE A 153 9.85 16.76 -6.39
C PHE A 153 9.60 15.26 -6.25
N SER A 154 10.49 14.46 -6.85
CA SER A 154 10.46 13.02 -6.70
C SER A 154 10.68 12.60 -5.23
N PRO A 155 9.81 11.76 -4.66
CA PRO A 155 10.01 11.19 -3.32
C PRO A 155 11.06 10.07 -3.31
N ALA A 156 11.53 9.66 -4.49
CA ALA A 156 12.47 8.55 -4.66
C ALA A 156 13.93 8.98 -4.56
N GLY A 157 14.81 8.00 -4.49
CA GLY A 157 16.26 8.18 -4.50
C GLY A 157 16.90 8.24 -3.12
N PHE A 158 18.22 8.30 -3.08
CA PHE A 158 19.01 8.17 -1.84
C PHE A 158 18.84 9.33 -0.85
N THR A 159 18.41 10.47 -1.32
CA THR A 159 18.25 11.66 -0.47
C THR A 159 16.92 11.68 0.25
N ARG A 160 15.83 11.32 -0.41
CA ARG A 160 14.45 11.42 0.11
C ARG A 160 13.73 10.10 0.24
N GLY A 161 14.12 9.09 -0.55
CA GLY A 161 13.42 7.82 -0.67
C GLY A 161 13.74 6.76 0.40
N THR A 162 14.43 7.11 1.49
CA THR A 162 14.80 6.14 2.54
C THR A 162 13.58 5.71 3.34
N VAL A 163 13.27 4.41 3.29
CA VAL A 163 12.18 3.78 4.06
C VAL A 163 12.66 3.47 5.47
N ARG A 164 12.05 4.11 6.45
CA ARG A 164 12.40 3.94 7.86
C ARG A 164 11.72 2.72 8.47
N GLY A 165 12.39 2.08 9.44
CA GLY A 165 11.84 0.95 10.19
C GLY A 165 11.85 -0.39 9.46
N ALA A 166 12.25 -0.46 8.21
CA ALA A 166 12.40 -1.69 7.46
C ALA A 166 13.68 -2.44 7.89
N ILE A 167 13.52 -3.65 8.43
CA ILE A 167 14.64 -4.53 8.80
C ILE A 167 15.13 -5.27 7.55
N LYS A 168 14.20 -5.76 6.75
CA LYS A 168 14.45 -6.39 5.44
C LYS A 168 13.24 -6.26 4.55
N LEU A 169 13.44 -6.48 3.26
CA LEU A 169 12.36 -6.58 2.28
C LEU A 169 11.96 -8.05 2.09
N SER A 170 10.69 -8.29 1.74
CA SER A 170 10.23 -9.61 1.28
C SER A 170 10.83 -9.97 -0.09
N PHE A 171 11.06 -8.95 -0.90
CA PHE A 171 11.63 -9.01 -2.23
C PHE A 171 12.64 -7.87 -2.40
N ASN A 172 13.89 -8.19 -2.70
CA ASN A 172 14.92 -7.20 -3.00
C ASN A 172 15.32 -7.36 -4.48
N PRO A 173 14.75 -6.56 -5.39
CA PRO A 173 14.94 -6.73 -6.82
C PRO A 173 16.38 -6.38 -7.24
N ASP A 174 17.00 -7.25 -8.03
CA ASP A 174 18.27 -6.97 -8.70
C ASP A 174 18.09 -6.00 -9.88
N LYS A 175 19.16 -5.74 -10.66
CA LYS A 175 19.07 -4.80 -11.77
C LYS A 175 18.12 -5.28 -12.86
N ALA A 176 18.14 -6.57 -13.19
CA ALA A 176 17.29 -7.14 -14.23
C ALA A 176 15.81 -7.17 -13.77
N ASP A 177 15.58 -7.53 -12.53
CA ASP A 177 14.24 -7.49 -11.93
C ASP A 177 13.67 -6.06 -11.93
N ARG A 178 14.49 -5.05 -11.56
CA ARG A 178 14.07 -3.63 -11.59
C ARG A 178 13.68 -3.15 -12.98
N ASP A 179 14.42 -3.58 -14.02
CA ASP A 179 14.10 -3.23 -15.40
C ASP A 179 12.73 -3.79 -15.81
N ILE A 180 12.40 -5.01 -15.40
CA ILE A 180 11.08 -5.63 -15.62
C ILE A 180 9.98 -4.88 -14.86
N LEU A 181 10.20 -4.59 -13.57
CA LEU A 181 9.23 -3.89 -12.72
C LEU A 181 8.97 -2.47 -13.21
N TYR A 182 10.02 -1.78 -13.65
CA TYR A 182 9.91 -0.42 -14.15
C TYR A 182 9.13 -0.32 -15.46
N GLN A 183 9.24 -1.33 -16.34
CA GLN A 183 8.40 -1.45 -17.54
C GLN A 183 6.93 -1.71 -17.19
N ALA A 184 6.68 -2.43 -16.09
CA ALA A 184 5.34 -2.70 -15.56
C ALA A 184 4.78 -1.57 -14.68
N ARG A 185 5.42 -0.38 -14.65
CA ARG A 185 4.98 0.79 -13.86
C ARG A 185 5.04 0.58 -12.34
N VAL A 186 5.80 -0.39 -11.89
CA VAL A 186 6.06 -0.66 -10.48
C VAL A 186 7.23 0.18 -10.01
N ASN A 187 7.09 0.80 -8.85
CA ASN A 187 8.15 1.54 -8.20
C ASN A 187 8.95 0.59 -7.29
N PRO A 188 10.16 0.16 -7.70
CA PRO A 188 10.93 -0.78 -6.91
C PRO A 188 11.44 -0.13 -5.61
N VAL A 189 11.28 -0.85 -4.51
CA VAL A 189 11.95 -0.55 -3.25
C VAL A 189 13.10 -1.52 -3.10
N VAL A 190 14.30 -1.01 -2.88
CA VAL A 190 15.55 -1.77 -2.95
C VAL A 190 16.37 -1.54 -1.69
N ASN A 191 16.94 -2.59 -1.17
CA ASN A 191 17.94 -2.48 -0.11
C ASN A 191 19.34 -2.40 -0.72
N PHE A 192 19.93 -1.20 -0.72
CA PHE A 192 21.28 -0.98 -1.21
C PHE A 192 22.31 -1.09 -0.06
N PRO A 193 23.40 -1.81 -0.28
CA PRO A 193 24.48 -1.88 0.70
C PRO A 193 24.98 -0.48 1.09
N GLY A 194 24.99 -0.17 2.38
CA GLY A 194 25.43 1.12 2.91
C GLY A 194 24.44 2.27 2.79
N GLN A 195 23.35 2.13 2.04
CA GLN A 195 22.30 3.16 1.89
C GLN A 195 20.97 2.77 2.56
N GLY A 196 20.79 1.47 2.83
CA GLY A 196 19.54 0.96 3.40
C GLY A 196 18.43 0.79 2.39
N VAL A 197 17.21 0.64 2.92
CA VAL A 197 16.00 0.42 2.11
C VAL A 197 15.54 1.74 1.51
N THR A 198 15.45 1.79 0.19
CA THR A 198 15.18 3.03 -0.55
C THR A 198 14.15 2.81 -1.65
N LEU A 199 13.18 3.71 -1.77
CA LEU A 199 12.29 3.80 -2.92
C LEU A 199 13.11 4.28 -4.13
N PHE A 200 13.08 3.50 -5.21
CA PHE A 200 13.90 3.74 -6.41
C PHE A 200 13.05 3.83 -7.69
N GLY A 201 11.90 4.50 -7.60
CA GLY A 201 10.99 4.77 -8.70
C GLY A 201 9.93 5.78 -8.30
N ASP A 202 9.44 6.54 -9.26
CA ASP A 202 8.50 7.66 -9.08
C ASP A 202 7.42 7.69 -10.17
N LYS A 203 7.06 6.52 -10.70
CA LYS A 203 6.03 6.39 -11.72
C LYS A 203 4.64 6.24 -11.13
N THR A 204 3.66 6.81 -11.81
CA THR A 204 2.25 6.45 -11.62
C THR A 204 1.90 5.17 -12.38
N ALA A 205 0.72 4.61 -12.14
CA ALA A 205 0.21 3.43 -12.86
C ALA A 205 -0.27 3.73 -14.28
N GLN A 206 -0.03 4.93 -14.80
CA GLN A 206 -0.47 5.34 -16.12
C GLN A 206 0.27 4.58 -17.22
N THR A 207 -0.49 4.06 -18.20
CA THR A 207 0.06 3.46 -19.42
C THR A 207 0.22 4.51 -20.51
N LYS A 208 1.19 4.28 -21.44
CA LYS A 208 1.36 5.14 -22.61
C LYS A 208 0.04 5.38 -23.39
N PRO A 209 -0.08 6.50 -24.13
CA PRO A 209 1.00 7.40 -24.57
C PRO A 209 1.35 8.54 -23.64
N SER A 210 0.61 8.78 -22.57
CA SER A 210 0.98 9.88 -21.72
C SER A 210 1.87 9.42 -20.58
N ALA A 211 3.18 9.50 -20.81
CA ALA A 211 4.10 9.78 -19.75
C ALA A 211 4.18 11.31 -19.69
N PHE A 212 3.56 11.95 -18.69
CA PHE A 212 3.57 13.41 -18.45
C PHE A 212 3.13 14.30 -19.61
#